data_29c99829a2f982a3603ba234ff424c31
#
_entry.id   29c99829a2f982a3603ba234ff424c31
#
_cell.length_a   1.000
_cell.length_b   1.000
_cell.length_c   1.000
_cell.angle_alpha   90.00
_cell.angle_beta   90.00
_cell.angle_gamma   90.00
#
_symmetry.space_group_name_H-M   'P 1'
#
loop_
_entity.id
_entity.type
_entity.pdbx_description
1 polymer ?
#
loop_
_entity_poly.entity_id
_entity_poly.type
_entity_poly.pdbx_seq_one_letter_code
_entity_poly.pdbx_strand_id
1 'polypeptide(L)'
;MSDEKVVLKNTIRVLDQEGNEKASASSEGAVILAWIGQYEEGDKIVWEAAETDKYYVIRLDDTMDEDLVYLTKSQVEFAIPFEEKKTSYNPKAFTGERHYLTMRPALEREIYAYRNLAKNSMDQHGDPGCYPHASANVETRGEAVFAARNAIDGVLANESHGYWPYESWGINQQDDAELTLEFGRPVDFDEIVLYTRADFPHDNWWVKATLTFSDGTSQVVDME
;
A
#
# COMPACT_ATOMS: atom_id res chain seq x y z
N MET A 1 -33.63 31.27 2.19
CA MET A 1 -32.24 30.93 2.43
C MET A 1 -32.01 29.66 1.63
N SER A 2 -31.28 29.74 0.53
CA SER A 2 -30.90 28.57 -0.26
C SER A 2 -29.85 27.80 0.56
N ASP A 3 -30.18 26.57 0.96
CA ASP A 3 -29.16 25.64 1.47
C ASP A 3 -28.12 25.46 0.36
N GLU A 4 -26.98 26.12 0.46
CA GLU A 4 -25.82 25.81 -0.35
C GLU A 4 -25.41 24.38 0.02
N LYS A 5 -25.67 23.47 -0.90
CA LYS A 5 -25.26 22.08 -0.76
C LYS A 5 -23.73 22.08 -0.74
N VAL A 6 -23.12 21.79 0.41
CA VAL A 6 -21.67 21.62 0.51
C VAL A 6 -21.31 20.45 -0.39
N VAL A 7 -20.63 20.75 -1.49
CA VAL A 7 -20.14 19.73 -2.41
C VAL A 7 -18.80 19.23 -1.87
N LEU A 8 -18.78 17.97 -1.48
CA LEU A 8 -17.56 17.30 -1.02
C LEU A 8 -16.65 17.04 -2.23
N LYS A 9 -15.37 17.29 -2.06
CA LYS A 9 -14.36 17.12 -3.10
C LYS A 9 -13.30 16.12 -2.67
N ASN A 10 -12.81 15.36 -3.63
CA ASN A 10 -11.56 14.64 -3.50
C ASN A 10 -10.41 15.62 -3.70
N THR A 11 -9.34 15.49 -2.93
CA THR A 11 -8.17 16.38 -3.01
C THR A 11 -6.88 15.56 -2.93
N ILE A 12 -5.88 15.97 -3.69
CA ILE A 12 -4.50 15.50 -3.59
C ILE A 12 -3.65 16.70 -3.22
N ARG A 13 -2.80 16.56 -2.20
CA ARG A 13 -1.81 17.57 -1.82
C ARG A 13 -0.44 16.95 -1.72
N VAL A 14 0.58 17.72 -2.05
CA VAL A 14 1.97 17.47 -1.70
C VAL A 14 2.35 18.49 -0.65
N LEU A 15 2.71 18.02 0.53
CA LEU A 15 3.11 18.86 1.66
C LEU A 15 4.58 18.65 1.98
N ASP A 16 5.25 19.71 2.42
CA ASP A 16 6.60 19.62 2.98
C ASP A 16 6.60 19.12 4.44
N GLN A 17 7.76 18.99 5.03
CA GLN A 17 7.94 18.52 6.42
C GLN A 17 7.22 19.42 7.46
N GLU A 18 7.12 20.71 7.20
CA GLU A 18 6.42 21.69 8.05
C GLU A 18 4.91 21.71 7.81
N GLY A 19 4.41 20.99 6.79
CA GLY A 19 3.00 20.94 6.40
C GLY A 19 2.59 22.07 5.44
N ASN A 20 3.53 22.79 4.86
CA ASN A 20 3.23 23.77 3.82
C ASN A 20 2.91 23.05 2.50
N GLU A 21 1.96 23.59 1.75
CA GLU A 21 1.54 23.02 0.48
C GLU A 21 2.53 23.36 -0.65
N LYS A 22 3.13 22.32 -1.25
CA LYS A 22 3.97 22.43 -2.46
C LYS A 22 3.12 22.37 -3.73
N ALA A 23 2.03 21.58 -3.71
CA ALA A 23 1.09 21.46 -4.81
C ALA A 23 -0.25 20.88 -4.33
N SER A 24 -1.34 21.21 -5.02
CA SER A 24 -2.64 20.58 -4.77
C SER A 24 -3.56 20.58 -5.99
N ALA A 25 -4.52 19.68 -5.98
CA ALA A 25 -5.64 19.65 -6.92
C ALA A 25 -6.89 19.10 -6.22
N SER A 26 -8.08 19.58 -6.61
CA SER A 26 -9.36 19.13 -6.06
C SER A 26 -10.42 18.98 -7.14
N SER A 27 -11.31 17.99 -7.00
CA SER A 27 -12.43 17.76 -7.90
C SER A 27 -13.56 17.01 -7.19
N GLU A 28 -14.79 17.15 -7.65
CA GLU A 28 -15.95 16.37 -7.16
C GLU A 28 -15.89 14.89 -7.58
N GLY A 29 -15.10 14.58 -8.63
CA GLY A 29 -14.93 13.22 -9.15
C GLY A 29 -13.49 12.80 -9.15
N ALA A 30 -12.96 12.55 -10.36
CA ALA A 30 -11.55 12.23 -10.53
C ALA A 30 -10.68 13.48 -10.31
N VAL A 31 -9.65 13.33 -9.49
CA VAL A 31 -8.62 14.34 -9.26
C VAL A 31 -7.36 13.93 -9.99
N ILE A 32 -6.74 14.91 -10.66
CA ILE A 32 -5.45 14.75 -11.35
C ILE A 32 -4.55 15.88 -10.88
N LEU A 33 -3.43 15.54 -10.28
CA LEU A 33 -2.38 16.48 -9.92
C LEU A 33 -1.16 16.23 -10.81
N ALA A 34 -0.92 17.14 -11.75
CA ALA A 34 0.33 17.23 -12.49
C ALA A 34 1.22 18.27 -11.76
N TRP A 35 2.28 17.81 -11.14
CA TRP A 35 3.14 18.66 -10.34
C TRP A 35 4.55 18.75 -10.94
N ILE A 36 5.10 19.98 -10.97
CA ILE A 36 6.48 20.26 -11.36
C ILE A 36 7.22 20.74 -10.12
N GLY A 37 8.10 19.89 -9.60
CA GLY A 37 8.88 20.11 -8.39
C GLY A 37 9.64 18.85 -8.00
N GLN A 38 10.45 18.94 -6.96
CA GLN A 38 11.20 17.80 -6.44
C GLN A 38 10.67 17.45 -5.04
N TYR A 39 10.58 16.13 -4.77
CA TYR A 39 10.38 15.66 -3.41
C TYR A 39 11.64 15.85 -2.58
N GLU A 40 11.46 16.25 -1.33
CA GLU A 40 12.50 16.42 -0.33
C GLU A 40 12.21 15.51 0.87
N GLU A 41 13.22 15.23 1.67
CA GLU A 41 13.04 14.40 2.86
C GLU A 41 12.03 15.05 3.81
N GLY A 42 11.06 14.25 4.28
CA GLY A 42 9.95 14.74 5.11
C GLY A 42 8.71 15.16 4.33
N ASP A 43 8.77 15.23 3.00
CA ASP A 43 7.60 15.45 2.15
C ASP A 43 6.61 14.30 2.27
N LYS A 44 5.33 14.62 2.08
CA LYS A 44 4.25 13.63 2.04
C LYS A 44 3.19 13.98 1.00
N ILE A 45 2.53 12.95 0.51
CA ILE A 45 1.31 13.07 -0.27
C ILE A 45 0.13 12.86 0.67
N VAL A 46 -0.85 13.74 0.59
CA VAL A 46 -2.09 13.67 1.36
C VAL A 46 -3.25 13.50 0.40
N TRP A 47 -4.04 12.47 0.63
CA TRP A 47 -5.26 12.15 -0.09
C TRP A 47 -6.45 12.48 0.79
N GLU A 48 -7.33 13.37 0.33
CA GLU A 48 -8.58 13.69 1.00
C GLU A 48 -9.74 13.14 0.18
N ALA A 49 -10.46 12.19 0.75
CA ALA A 49 -11.61 11.55 0.12
C ALA A 49 -12.89 12.33 0.44
N ALA A 50 -13.73 12.56 -0.56
CA ALA A 50 -15.04 13.15 -0.41
C ALA A 50 -15.97 12.30 0.47
N GLU A 51 -15.81 10.99 0.43
CA GLU A 51 -16.59 10.03 1.22
C GLU A 51 -15.67 8.97 1.82
N THR A 52 -15.95 8.54 3.05
CA THR A 52 -15.29 7.39 3.71
C THR A 52 -16.08 6.11 3.46
N ASP A 53 -15.47 4.99 3.85
CA ASP A 53 -16.04 3.64 3.67
C ASP A 53 -16.36 3.35 2.20
N LYS A 54 -15.45 3.80 1.32
CA LYS A 54 -15.56 3.71 -0.13
C LYS A 54 -14.25 3.22 -0.77
N TYR A 55 -14.41 2.67 -1.97
CA TYR A 55 -13.27 2.30 -2.80
C TYR A 55 -12.82 3.46 -3.68
N TYR A 56 -11.52 3.62 -3.75
CA TYR A 56 -10.85 4.57 -4.62
C TYR A 56 -9.79 3.88 -5.46
N VAL A 57 -9.57 4.39 -6.66
CA VAL A 57 -8.40 4.04 -7.48
C VAL A 57 -7.42 5.19 -7.39
N ILE A 58 -6.22 4.90 -6.93
CA ILE A 58 -5.17 5.88 -6.64
C ILE A 58 -3.90 5.50 -7.39
N ARG A 59 -3.28 6.47 -8.04
CA ARG A 59 -1.91 6.38 -8.55
C ARG A 59 -1.01 7.26 -7.71
N LEU A 60 -0.01 6.65 -7.10
CA LEU A 60 0.92 7.29 -6.20
C LEU A 60 2.13 7.90 -6.91
N ASP A 61 2.65 7.21 -7.94
CA ASP A 61 3.83 7.62 -8.70
C ASP A 61 3.77 7.05 -10.13
N ASP A 62 4.48 7.68 -11.06
CA ASP A 62 4.51 7.26 -12.47
C ASP A 62 5.11 5.87 -12.70
N THR A 63 5.92 5.39 -11.76
CA THR A 63 6.58 4.08 -11.81
C THR A 63 5.79 2.98 -11.11
N MET A 64 4.65 3.32 -10.53
CA MET A 64 3.79 2.41 -9.79
C MET A 64 2.44 2.24 -10.50
N ASP A 65 1.85 1.06 -10.35
CA ASP A 65 0.51 0.80 -10.85
C ASP A 65 -0.54 1.61 -10.07
N GLU A 66 -1.74 1.70 -10.64
CA GLU A 66 -2.90 2.14 -9.87
C GLU A 66 -3.31 1.05 -8.89
N ASP A 67 -3.65 1.47 -7.65
CA ASP A 67 -4.20 0.59 -6.63
C ASP A 67 -5.68 0.85 -6.40
N LEU A 68 -6.44 -0.23 -6.24
CA LEU A 68 -7.83 -0.18 -5.80
C LEU A 68 -7.86 -0.37 -4.29
N VAL A 69 -8.01 0.71 -3.56
CA VAL A 69 -7.96 0.74 -2.09
C VAL A 69 -9.32 1.09 -1.48
N TYR A 70 -9.53 0.70 -0.23
CA TYR A 70 -10.70 1.04 0.57
C TYR A 70 -10.30 2.03 1.66
N LEU A 71 -10.92 3.21 1.68
CA LEU A 71 -10.60 4.28 2.61
C LEU A 71 -11.64 4.34 3.73
N THR A 72 -11.21 4.20 4.98
CA THR A 72 -12.05 4.35 6.17
C THR A 72 -11.89 5.71 6.83
N LYS A 73 -10.85 6.47 6.44
CA LYS A 73 -10.61 7.84 6.89
C LYS A 73 -10.78 8.81 5.72
N SER A 74 -11.23 10.00 6.01
CA SER A 74 -11.34 11.08 5.01
C SER A 74 -9.98 11.60 4.57
N GLN A 75 -8.94 11.43 5.38
CA GLN A 75 -7.57 11.83 5.07
C GLN A 75 -6.63 10.65 5.27
N VAL A 76 -5.81 10.40 4.27
CA VAL A 76 -4.77 9.39 4.26
C VAL A 76 -3.46 10.04 3.84
N GLU A 77 -2.37 9.71 4.50
CA GLU A 77 -1.05 10.26 4.23
C GLU A 77 -0.10 9.18 3.75
N PHE A 78 0.76 9.52 2.81
CA PHE A 78 1.87 8.69 2.36
C PHE A 78 3.16 9.49 2.51
N ALA A 79 4.04 9.06 3.42
CA ALA A 79 5.36 9.67 3.58
C ALA A 79 6.26 9.27 2.41
N ILE A 80 6.85 10.25 1.71
CA ILE A 80 7.77 9.97 0.61
C ILE A 80 9.02 9.27 1.16
N PRO A 81 9.36 8.06 0.65
CA PRO A 81 10.51 7.33 1.16
C PRO A 81 11.83 7.90 0.64
N PHE A 82 12.78 8.09 1.56
CA PHE A 82 14.14 8.49 1.29
C PHE A 82 15.14 7.49 1.86
N GLU A 83 16.36 7.52 1.37
CA GLU A 83 17.48 6.70 1.84
C GLU A 83 17.12 5.21 1.95
N GLU A 84 17.29 4.62 3.13
CA GLU A 84 17.03 3.21 3.40
C GLU A 84 15.56 2.84 3.10
N LYS A 85 14.60 3.68 3.47
CA LYS A 85 13.17 3.45 3.22
C LYS A 85 12.82 3.35 1.74
N LYS A 86 13.63 3.95 0.88
CA LYS A 86 13.42 3.92 -0.57
C LYS A 86 13.86 2.61 -1.22
N THR A 87 14.66 1.80 -0.53
CA THR A 87 15.21 0.55 -1.09
C THR A 87 14.15 -0.50 -1.41
N SER A 88 12.96 -0.41 -0.81
CA SER A 88 11.80 -1.27 -1.11
C SER A 88 10.89 -0.72 -2.22
N TYR A 89 11.31 0.31 -2.93
CA TYR A 89 10.57 0.89 -4.06
C TYR A 89 11.43 0.91 -5.31
N ASN A 90 10.78 1.01 -6.48
CA ASN A 90 11.50 1.22 -7.73
C ASN A 90 12.47 2.40 -7.59
N PRO A 91 13.76 2.25 -7.94
CA PRO A 91 14.74 3.33 -7.78
C PRO A 91 14.35 4.65 -8.47
N LYS A 92 13.47 4.59 -9.48
CA LYS A 92 12.95 5.76 -10.18
C LYS A 92 11.71 6.36 -9.51
N ALA A 93 11.07 5.67 -8.56
CA ALA A 93 9.91 6.21 -7.86
C ALA A 93 10.28 7.48 -7.10
N PHE A 94 9.37 8.44 -7.08
CA PHE A 94 9.52 9.72 -6.38
C PHE A 94 10.78 10.52 -6.79
N THR A 95 11.24 10.35 -8.03
CA THR A 95 12.44 11.06 -8.55
C THR A 95 12.07 11.94 -9.72
N GLY A 96 12.95 12.94 -9.99
CA GLY A 96 12.76 13.88 -11.08
C GLY A 96 11.92 15.09 -10.67
N GLU A 97 11.48 15.84 -11.68
CA GLU A 97 10.79 17.12 -11.48
C GLU A 97 9.34 17.12 -12.01
N ARG A 98 8.86 16.01 -12.52
CA ARG A 98 7.51 15.90 -13.09
C ARG A 98 6.81 14.68 -12.52
N HIS A 99 5.66 14.92 -11.89
CA HIS A 99 4.90 13.92 -11.19
C HIS A 99 3.44 13.96 -11.64
N TYR A 100 2.84 12.78 -11.76
CA TYR A 100 1.45 12.61 -12.17
C TYR A 100 0.72 11.69 -11.18
N LEU A 101 -0.09 12.31 -10.33
CA LEU A 101 -0.86 11.63 -9.29
C LEU A 101 -2.34 11.68 -9.63
N THR A 102 -3.05 10.60 -9.36
CA THR A 102 -4.50 10.55 -9.60
C THR A 102 -5.24 9.92 -8.43
N MET A 103 -6.47 10.37 -8.22
CA MET A 103 -7.42 9.76 -7.28
C MET A 103 -8.82 9.85 -7.88
N ARG A 104 -9.58 8.77 -7.84
CA ARG A 104 -10.99 8.76 -8.22
C ARG A 104 -11.78 7.72 -7.44
N PRO A 105 -13.09 7.90 -7.25
CA PRO A 105 -13.94 6.81 -6.79
C PRO A 105 -13.84 5.61 -7.76
N ALA A 106 -13.83 4.41 -7.22
CA ALA A 106 -13.82 3.20 -8.03
C ALA A 106 -15.19 2.97 -8.68
N LEU A 107 -15.18 2.34 -9.84
CA LEU A 107 -16.39 1.92 -10.52
C LEU A 107 -16.84 0.55 -10.01
N GLU A 108 -18.14 0.27 -10.01
CA GLU A 108 -18.68 -1.01 -9.57
C GLU A 108 -18.00 -2.22 -10.25
N ARG A 109 -17.74 -2.14 -11.55
CA ARG A 109 -17.05 -3.21 -12.27
C ARG A 109 -15.62 -3.48 -11.80
N GLU A 110 -14.95 -2.48 -11.18
CA GLU A 110 -13.61 -2.62 -10.61
C GLU A 110 -13.68 -3.24 -9.21
N ILE A 111 -14.69 -2.85 -8.44
CA ILE A 111 -14.94 -3.36 -7.09
C ILE A 111 -15.25 -4.86 -7.13
N TYR A 112 -16.10 -5.27 -8.06
CA TYR A 112 -16.60 -6.66 -8.18
C TYR A 112 -15.78 -7.53 -9.15
N ALA A 113 -14.71 -7.00 -9.74
CA ALA A 113 -13.80 -7.80 -10.55
C ALA A 113 -13.08 -8.86 -9.70
N TYR A 114 -12.93 -10.06 -10.26
CA TYR A 114 -12.04 -11.07 -9.66
C TYR A 114 -10.59 -10.58 -9.73
N ARG A 115 -9.96 -10.42 -8.60
CA ARG A 115 -8.64 -9.78 -8.49
C ARG A 115 -7.92 -10.16 -7.21
N ASN A 116 -6.64 -9.86 -7.12
CA ASN A 116 -5.90 -9.88 -5.86
C ASN A 116 -6.46 -8.79 -4.93
N LEU A 117 -7.10 -9.20 -3.83
CA LEU A 117 -7.65 -8.29 -2.82
C LEU A 117 -6.58 -7.74 -1.89
N ALA A 118 -5.42 -8.39 -1.80
CA ALA A 118 -4.33 -8.01 -0.91
C ALA A 118 -3.39 -6.95 -1.49
N LYS A 119 -3.56 -6.52 -2.76
CA LYS A 119 -2.64 -5.58 -3.38
C LYS A 119 -2.85 -4.14 -2.88
N ASN A 120 -1.80 -3.54 -2.31
CA ASN A 120 -1.71 -2.12 -1.96
C ASN A 120 -0.25 -1.65 -1.95
N SER A 121 0.21 -1.03 -3.01
CA SER A 121 1.58 -0.49 -3.10
C SER A 121 1.79 0.77 -2.26
N MET A 122 0.70 1.40 -1.80
CA MET A 122 0.71 2.58 -0.92
C MET A 122 0.83 2.24 0.56
N ASP A 123 0.81 0.94 0.92
CA ASP A 123 0.82 0.55 2.32
C ASP A 123 2.10 0.99 3.03
N GLN A 124 1.95 1.48 4.25
CA GLN A 124 3.03 1.89 5.14
C GLN A 124 2.71 1.46 6.58
N HIS A 125 3.70 1.49 7.47
CA HIS A 125 3.49 1.20 8.89
C HIS A 125 2.47 2.13 9.55
N GLY A 126 1.81 1.63 10.58
CA GLY A 126 0.86 2.38 11.41
C GLY A 126 -0.60 2.05 11.08
N ASP A 127 -1.50 2.99 11.35
CA ASP A 127 -2.92 2.88 11.01
C ASP A 127 -3.26 3.84 9.87
N PRO A 128 -3.14 3.37 8.62
CA PRO A 128 -3.24 4.25 7.45
C PRO A 128 -4.68 4.71 7.18
N GLY A 129 -5.69 3.93 7.59
CA GLY A 129 -7.07 4.13 7.12
C GLY A 129 -7.25 3.86 5.63
N CYS A 130 -6.27 3.20 5.00
CA CYS A 130 -6.21 2.83 3.59
C CYS A 130 -5.91 1.32 3.52
N TYR A 131 -6.81 0.56 2.93
CA TYR A 131 -6.76 -0.90 2.96
C TYR A 131 -6.74 -1.51 1.56
N PRO A 132 -6.12 -2.72 1.40
CA PRO A 132 -5.58 -3.59 2.43
C PRO A 132 -4.36 -3.00 3.14
N HIS A 133 -4.11 -3.43 4.39
CA HIS A 133 -2.97 -3.06 5.20
C HIS A 133 -2.30 -4.31 5.76
N ALA A 134 -0.98 -4.36 5.70
CA ALA A 134 -0.18 -5.44 6.26
C ALA A 134 0.61 -4.95 7.48
N SER A 135 0.57 -5.75 8.55
CA SER A 135 1.41 -5.57 9.73
C SER A 135 1.99 -6.90 10.17
N ALA A 136 3.07 -6.88 10.92
CA ALA A 136 3.71 -8.09 11.41
C ALA A 136 4.26 -7.90 12.82
N ASN A 137 4.38 -9.02 13.56
CA ASN A 137 5.01 -9.02 14.88
C ASN A 137 6.56 -8.97 14.79
N VAL A 138 7.12 -9.18 13.61
CA VAL A 138 8.56 -9.14 13.35
C VAL A 138 8.83 -8.72 11.91
N GLU A 139 9.88 -7.96 11.72
CA GLU A 139 10.48 -7.62 10.42
C GLU A 139 12.00 -7.75 10.54
N THR A 140 12.65 -8.36 9.56
CA THR A 140 14.09 -8.63 9.62
C THR A 140 14.87 -7.33 9.80
N ARG A 141 15.52 -7.17 10.94
CA ARG A 141 16.33 -6.02 11.36
C ARG A 141 15.62 -4.65 11.28
N GLY A 142 14.30 -4.64 11.07
CA GLY A 142 13.55 -3.40 10.82
C GLY A 142 13.90 -2.69 9.51
N GLU A 143 14.49 -3.40 8.56
CA GLU A 143 14.86 -2.86 7.25
C GLU A 143 13.65 -2.81 6.31
N ALA A 144 13.53 -1.73 5.53
CA ALA A 144 12.39 -1.50 4.63
C ALA A 144 12.22 -2.62 3.60
N VAL A 145 13.32 -3.22 3.13
CA VAL A 145 13.29 -4.33 2.18
C VAL A 145 12.70 -5.62 2.75
N PHE A 146 12.44 -5.68 4.07
CA PHE A 146 11.85 -6.83 4.77
C PHE A 146 10.59 -6.47 5.55
N ALA A 147 10.00 -5.31 5.28
CA ALA A 147 8.79 -4.83 5.93
C ALA A 147 7.54 -5.64 5.51
N ALA A 148 6.53 -5.69 6.39
CA ALA A 148 5.27 -6.40 6.16
C ALA A 148 4.55 -5.94 4.86
N ARG A 149 4.60 -4.63 4.55
CA ARG A 149 3.99 -4.07 3.34
C ARG A 149 4.46 -4.73 2.04
N ASN A 150 5.70 -5.24 2.01
CA ASN A 150 6.27 -5.89 0.83
C ASN A 150 5.55 -7.20 0.46
N ALA A 151 4.78 -7.77 1.38
CA ALA A 151 3.94 -8.93 1.09
C ALA A 151 2.69 -8.59 0.26
N ILE A 152 2.35 -7.29 0.13
CA ILE A 152 1.12 -6.82 -0.53
C ILE A 152 1.35 -5.71 -1.57
N ASP A 153 2.58 -5.34 -1.85
CA ASP A 153 2.90 -4.25 -2.79
C ASP A 153 2.69 -4.62 -4.28
N GLY A 154 2.50 -5.92 -4.56
CA GLY A 154 2.27 -6.42 -5.92
C GLY A 154 3.53 -6.80 -6.67
N VAL A 155 4.72 -6.71 -6.06
CA VAL A 155 5.98 -7.17 -6.63
C VAL A 155 6.20 -8.65 -6.30
N LEU A 156 6.46 -9.48 -7.30
CA LEU A 156 6.45 -10.94 -7.17
C LEU A 156 7.79 -11.60 -7.57
N ALA A 157 8.87 -10.82 -7.70
CA ALA A 157 10.17 -11.36 -8.04
C ALA A 157 10.77 -12.09 -6.82
N ASN A 158 11.06 -13.38 -6.96
CA ASN A 158 11.43 -14.27 -5.87
C ASN A 158 12.76 -15.01 -6.04
N GLU A 159 13.56 -14.66 -7.07
CA GLU A 159 14.82 -15.34 -7.36
C GLU A 159 16.02 -14.80 -6.56
N SER A 160 15.80 -13.74 -5.77
CA SER A 160 16.83 -13.11 -4.92
C SER A 160 16.15 -12.46 -3.69
N HIS A 161 16.90 -11.70 -2.91
CA HIS A 161 16.39 -10.95 -1.76
C HIS A 161 17.16 -9.64 -1.58
N GLY A 162 16.48 -8.63 -1.04
CA GLY A 162 17.05 -7.31 -0.76
C GLY A 162 16.29 -6.20 -1.46
N TYR A 163 17.01 -5.29 -2.10
CA TYR A 163 16.43 -4.11 -2.75
C TYR A 163 15.45 -4.49 -3.87
N TRP A 164 14.49 -3.58 -4.09
CA TRP A 164 13.54 -3.70 -5.19
C TRP A 164 14.21 -4.23 -6.48
N PRO A 165 13.63 -5.20 -7.20
CA PRO A 165 12.31 -5.82 -7.03
C PRO A 165 12.31 -7.11 -6.19
N TYR A 166 13.27 -7.32 -5.30
CA TYR A 166 13.43 -8.52 -4.48
C TYR A 166 13.15 -8.30 -3.00
N GLU A 167 12.40 -7.25 -2.67
CA GLU A 167 11.88 -7.02 -1.34
C GLU A 167 10.84 -8.09 -0.96
N SER A 168 10.70 -8.32 0.33
CA SER A 168 9.75 -9.30 0.87
C SER A 168 9.48 -9.01 2.34
N TRP A 169 8.45 -9.59 2.93
CA TRP A 169 8.38 -9.68 4.37
C TRP A 169 9.43 -10.69 4.89
N GLY A 170 10.25 -10.28 5.83
CA GLY A 170 11.32 -11.08 6.41
C GLY A 170 11.08 -11.37 7.89
N ILE A 171 11.04 -12.65 8.29
CA ILE A 171 10.69 -13.11 9.65
C ILE A 171 11.85 -13.07 10.66
N ASN A 172 13.05 -12.63 10.27
CA ASN A 172 14.23 -12.56 11.15
C ASN A 172 14.51 -13.87 11.92
N GLN A 173 14.23 -15.04 11.33
CA GLN A 173 14.36 -16.38 11.96
C GLN A 173 13.48 -16.55 13.21
N GLN A 174 12.39 -15.84 13.34
CA GLN A 174 11.46 -15.95 14.45
C GLN A 174 10.44 -17.08 14.19
N ASP A 175 10.33 -18.03 15.12
CA ASP A 175 9.49 -19.23 14.94
C ASP A 175 7.99 -18.94 15.02
N ASP A 176 7.61 -17.89 15.75
CA ASP A 176 6.23 -17.43 15.94
C ASP A 176 5.93 -16.16 15.12
N ALA A 177 6.57 -16.04 13.94
CA ALA A 177 6.34 -14.93 13.04
C ALA A 177 4.89 -14.93 12.54
N GLU A 178 4.24 -13.77 12.64
CA GLU A 178 2.85 -13.56 12.25
C GLU A 178 2.74 -12.32 11.37
N LEU A 179 2.09 -12.49 10.21
CA LEU A 179 1.67 -11.42 9.31
C LEU A 179 0.16 -11.26 9.42
N THR A 180 -0.28 -10.07 9.74
CA THR A 180 -1.71 -9.71 9.75
C THR A 180 -2.04 -8.92 8.49
N LEU A 181 -3.10 -9.33 7.80
CA LEU A 181 -3.67 -8.62 6.66
C LEU A 181 -5.06 -8.12 7.01
N GLU A 182 -5.22 -6.81 7.00
CA GLU A 182 -6.47 -6.14 7.28
C GLU A 182 -7.08 -5.57 5.99
N PHE A 183 -8.38 -5.74 5.80
CA PHE A 183 -9.10 -5.23 4.64
C PHE A 183 -9.96 -3.99 4.95
N GLY A 184 -10.04 -3.58 6.23
CA GLY A 184 -10.89 -2.47 6.69
C GLY A 184 -12.40 -2.76 6.59
N ARG A 185 -12.78 -3.92 6.07
CA ARG A 185 -14.15 -4.41 5.89
C ARG A 185 -14.16 -5.91 5.74
N PRO A 186 -15.30 -6.59 5.90
CA PRO A 186 -15.45 -8.00 5.49
C PRO A 186 -15.22 -8.16 3.98
N VAL A 187 -14.52 -9.21 3.59
CA VAL A 187 -14.25 -9.60 2.20
C VAL A 187 -14.51 -11.09 2.01
N ASP A 188 -14.93 -11.46 0.80
CA ASP A 188 -15.04 -12.84 0.37
C ASP A 188 -13.89 -13.15 -0.59
N PHE A 189 -13.20 -14.26 -0.37
CA PHE A 189 -12.14 -14.76 -1.25
C PHE A 189 -12.16 -16.29 -1.27
N ASP A 190 -11.62 -16.89 -2.31
CA ASP A 190 -11.64 -18.32 -2.57
C ASP A 190 -10.24 -18.91 -2.72
N GLU A 191 -9.21 -18.06 -2.81
CA GLU A 191 -7.83 -18.48 -3.00
C GLU A 191 -6.86 -17.60 -2.19
N ILE A 192 -5.85 -18.21 -1.62
CA ILE A 192 -4.67 -17.55 -1.04
C ILE A 192 -3.43 -18.07 -1.75
N VAL A 193 -2.63 -17.18 -2.33
CA VAL A 193 -1.37 -17.51 -3.00
C VAL A 193 -0.23 -16.90 -2.21
N LEU A 194 0.69 -17.75 -1.73
CA LEU A 194 1.91 -17.33 -1.02
C LEU A 194 3.11 -17.44 -1.98
N TYR A 195 3.74 -16.31 -2.24
CA TYR A 195 4.99 -16.26 -3.01
C TYR A 195 6.16 -16.32 -2.04
N THR A 196 6.90 -17.43 -2.07
CA THR A 196 8.06 -17.61 -1.22
C THR A 196 9.34 -17.44 -2.01
N ARG A 197 10.38 -16.93 -1.35
CA ARG A 197 11.70 -16.85 -1.93
C ARG A 197 12.34 -18.23 -2.08
N ALA A 198 13.09 -18.45 -3.16
CA ALA A 198 13.74 -19.71 -3.45
C ALA A 198 15.19 -19.52 -3.95
N ASP A 199 15.91 -18.50 -3.49
CA ASP A 199 17.28 -18.19 -3.89
C ASP A 199 18.34 -18.87 -2.99
N PHE A 200 19.38 -19.43 -3.60
CA PHE A 200 20.53 -19.94 -2.87
C PHE A 200 21.48 -18.78 -2.44
N PRO A 201 22.04 -18.76 -1.22
CA PRO A 201 22.04 -19.80 -0.19
C PRO A 201 20.93 -19.65 0.87
N HIS A 202 19.89 -18.90 0.59
CA HIS A 202 18.75 -18.62 1.49
C HIS A 202 17.46 -19.25 0.98
N ASP A 203 17.56 -20.44 0.42
CA ASP A 203 16.48 -21.22 -0.18
C ASP A 203 15.64 -22.00 0.86
N ASN A 204 15.44 -21.39 2.01
CA ASN A 204 14.55 -21.94 3.04
C ASN A 204 13.08 -21.74 2.64
N TRP A 205 12.24 -22.67 3.02
CA TRP A 205 10.80 -22.54 2.87
C TRP A 205 10.08 -22.95 4.16
N TRP A 206 8.87 -22.47 4.30
CA TRP A 206 8.01 -22.89 5.39
C TRP A 206 7.40 -24.26 5.07
N VAL A 207 7.38 -25.16 6.02
CA VAL A 207 6.74 -26.47 5.87
C VAL A 207 5.24 -26.41 6.20
N LYS A 208 4.82 -25.39 6.95
CA LYS A 208 3.43 -25.16 7.34
C LYS A 208 3.13 -23.68 7.48
N ALA A 209 1.91 -23.31 7.10
CA ALA A 209 1.32 -22.02 7.39
C ALA A 209 0.00 -22.22 8.15
N THR A 210 -0.23 -21.46 9.22
CA THR A 210 -1.53 -21.41 9.89
C THR A 210 -2.23 -20.13 9.48
N LEU A 211 -3.39 -20.28 8.85
CA LEU A 211 -4.27 -19.18 8.48
C LEU A 211 -5.32 -19.02 9.58
N THR A 212 -5.41 -17.83 10.18
CA THR A 212 -6.43 -17.50 11.19
C THR A 212 -7.30 -16.38 10.64
N PHE A 213 -8.61 -16.55 10.72
CA PHE A 213 -9.58 -15.60 10.17
C PHE A 213 -10.27 -14.81 11.29
N SER A 214 -10.80 -13.63 10.94
CA SER A 214 -11.45 -12.72 11.89
C SER A 214 -12.72 -13.31 12.56
N ASP A 215 -13.31 -14.36 12.00
CA ASP A 215 -14.42 -15.11 12.61
C ASP A 215 -13.97 -16.13 13.69
N GLY A 216 -12.65 -16.23 13.93
CA GLY A 216 -12.04 -17.14 14.89
C GLY A 216 -11.77 -18.55 14.34
N THR A 217 -12.08 -18.82 13.08
CA THR A 217 -11.68 -20.06 12.42
C THR A 217 -10.20 -20.07 12.05
N SER A 218 -9.61 -21.25 11.95
CA SER A 218 -8.23 -21.39 11.50
C SER A 218 -8.06 -22.62 10.62
N GLN A 219 -7.07 -22.56 9.74
CA GLN A 219 -6.68 -23.66 8.86
C GLN A 219 -5.16 -23.78 8.84
N VAL A 220 -4.67 -25.00 9.00
CA VAL A 220 -3.25 -25.34 8.80
C VAL A 220 -3.08 -25.84 7.37
N VAL A 221 -2.11 -25.30 6.67
CA VAL A 221 -1.77 -25.66 5.29
C VAL A 221 -0.33 -26.19 5.29
N ASP A 222 -0.14 -27.42 4.79
CA ASP A 222 1.19 -27.94 4.49
C ASP A 222 1.71 -27.28 3.20
N MET A 223 2.93 -26.76 3.26
CA MET A 223 3.59 -26.09 2.16
C MET A 223 4.69 -27.01 1.63
N GLU A 224 4.51 -27.57 0.44
CA GLU A 224 5.48 -28.47 -0.23
C GLU A 224 6.37 -27.72 -1.25
#